data_4a6e153cd455b11281d1a47dbb9dc0ea
#
_entry.id   4a6e153cd455b11281d1a47dbb9dc0ea
#
_cell.length_a   1.000
_cell.length_b   1.000
_cell.length_c   1.000
_cell.angle_alpha   90.00
_cell.angle_beta   90.00
_cell.angle_gamma   90.00
#
_symmetry.space_group_name_H-M   'P 1'
#
loop_
_entity.id
_entity.type
_entity.pdbx_description
1 polymer ?
#
loop_
_entity_poly.entity_id
_entity_poly.type
_entity_poly.pdbx_seq_one_letter_code
_entity_poly.pdbx_strand_id
1 'polypeptide(L)'
;KKALEAAGLKAGSVTEANSDTVPVGTVISQAPSGNSSADKGTSVNLVISKGPANVKVTDVIGHEENRAIKELQDDGFKVSVKDAFSDEMQEGLVMSMNPDRGTAVAPGSTVTITVSRGIEQVTIPSVSVGMTYEKAAEKLWDAGFEGTIKKGEESSESVGQGYVTRFDPSKKVDV
;
A
#
# COMPACT_ATOMS: atom_id res chain seq x y z
N LYS A 1 5.00 26.11 33.54
CA LYS A 1 5.43 27.49 33.88
C LYS A 1 4.82 27.93 35.20
N LYS A 2 3.48 28.01 35.34
CA LYS A 2 2.80 28.47 36.55
C LYS A 2 3.29 27.83 37.88
N ALA A 3 3.58 26.50 37.88
CA ALA A 3 4.08 25.80 39.06
C ALA A 3 5.48 26.27 39.49
N LEU A 4 6.37 26.56 38.53
CA LEU A 4 7.71 27.09 38.81
C LEU A 4 7.65 28.51 39.39
N GLU A 5 6.81 29.36 38.80
CA GLU A 5 6.59 30.72 39.24
C GLU A 5 6.02 30.78 40.67
N ALA A 6 5.06 29.86 40.99
CA ALA A 6 4.50 29.72 42.33
C ALA A 6 5.55 29.28 43.37
N ALA A 7 6.56 28.53 42.94
CA ALA A 7 7.70 28.09 43.76
C ALA A 7 8.84 29.17 43.83
N GLY A 8 8.65 30.33 43.21
CA GLY A 8 9.66 31.38 43.15
C GLY A 8 10.83 31.10 42.19
N LEU A 9 10.65 30.15 41.27
CA LEU A 9 11.62 29.76 40.25
C LEU A 9 11.26 30.39 38.89
N LYS A 10 12.19 30.37 37.95
CA LYS A 10 11.98 30.85 36.61
C LYS A 10 11.92 29.67 35.60
N ALA A 11 11.10 29.77 34.60
CA ALA A 11 11.18 28.86 33.47
C ALA A 11 12.44 29.20 32.64
N GLY A 12 13.32 28.21 32.51
CA GLY A 12 14.52 28.27 31.67
C GLY A 12 14.23 27.82 30.24
N SER A 13 15.22 27.23 29.59
CA SER A 13 15.07 26.69 28.26
C SER A 13 14.15 25.46 28.23
N VAL A 14 13.40 25.32 27.14
CA VAL A 14 12.62 24.12 26.86
C VAL A 14 13.21 23.50 25.58
N THR A 15 13.72 22.30 25.71
CA THR A 15 14.24 21.51 24.59
C THR A 15 13.38 20.28 24.40
N GLU A 16 13.46 19.67 23.23
CA GLU A 16 12.70 18.47 22.89
C GLU A 16 13.65 17.32 22.61
N ALA A 17 13.25 16.11 23.02
CA ALA A 17 13.98 14.87 22.77
C ALA A 17 13.00 13.74 22.48
N ASN A 18 13.46 12.74 21.72
CA ASN A 18 12.69 11.50 21.54
C ASN A 18 12.69 10.68 22.84
N SER A 19 11.60 9.97 23.05
CA SER A 19 11.45 9.01 24.16
C SER A 19 10.45 7.93 23.76
N ASP A 20 10.85 6.68 23.95
CA ASP A 20 9.99 5.51 23.68
C ASP A 20 9.01 5.24 24.82
N THR A 21 9.26 5.83 25.99
CA THR A 21 8.49 5.55 27.22
C THR A 21 7.67 6.73 27.71
N VAL A 22 8.06 7.96 27.38
CA VAL A 22 7.38 9.18 27.83
C VAL A 22 6.45 9.71 26.72
N PRO A 23 5.14 9.88 26.98
CA PRO A 23 4.20 10.38 25.99
C PRO A 23 4.59 11.77 25.45
N VAL A 24 4.21 12.03 24.19
CA VAL A 24 4.43 13.34 23.52
C VAL A 24 3.91 14.48 24.38
N GLY A 25 4.70 15.56 24.47
CA GLY A 25 4.34 16.76 25.23
C GLY A 25 4.56 16.66 26.73
N THR A 26 5.01 15.51 27.25
CA THR A 26 5.30 15.30 28.66
C THR A 26 6.78 15.56 28.96
N VAL A 27 7.08 16.04 30.17
CA VAL A 27 8.46 16.32 30.61
C VAL A 27 9.23 15.01 30.79
N ILE A 28 10.33 14.84 30.06
CA ILE A 28 11.29 13.74 30.25
C ILE A 28 12.19 14.01 31.44
N SER A 29 12.73 15.22 31.53
CA SER A 29 13.67 15.62 32.56
C SER A 29 13.65 17.12 32.81
N GLN A 30 14.19 17.52 33.95
CA GLN A 30 14.41 18.89 34.34
C GLN A 30 15.81 19.10 34.92
N ALA A 31 16.32 20.30 34.80
CA ALA A 31 17.56 20.71 35.46
C ALA A 31 17.43 22.13 36.05
N PRO A 32 17.60 22.34 37.36
CA PRO A 32 17.99 21.35 38.38
C PRO A 32 16.98 20.23 38.58
N SER A 33 17.45 19.11 39.14
CA SER A 33 16.62 17.92 39.42
C SER A 33 15.46 18.26 40.36
N GLY A 34 14.36 17.56 40.22
CA GLY A 34 13.24 17.67 41.15
C GLY A 34 13.68 17.33 42.59
N ASN A 35 13.07 17.99 43.58
CA ASN A 35 13.38 17.87 45.01
C ASN A 35 14.80 18.30 45.43
N SER A 36 15.59 18.94 44.54
CA SER A 36 16.84 19.59 44.90
C SER A 36 16.60 20.99 45.45
N SER A 37 17.51 21.48 46.28
CA SER A 37 17.50 22.88 46.73
C SER A 37 18.07 23.77 45.64
N ALA A 38 17.42 24.90 45.45
CA ALA A 38 17.86 25.92 44.47
C ALA A 38 17.54 27.32 45.05
N ASP A 39 18.33 28.31 44.66
CA ASP A 39 18.10 29.71 45.08
C ASP A 39 16.83 30.24 44.41
N LYS A 40 16.14 31.16 45.09
CA LYS A 40 14.98 31.86 44.54
C LYS A 40 15.36 32.59 43.25
N GLY A 41 14.58 32.38 42.20
CA GLY A 41 14.83 32.92 40.89
C GLY A 41 15.70 32.04 39.97
N THR A 42 16.12 30.87 40.44
CA THR A 42 16.83 29.86 39.61
C THR A 42 15.98 29.48 38.39
N SER A 43 16.63 29.43 37.24
CA SER A 43 16.00 28.96 35.98
C SER A 43 16.00 27.44 35.94
N VAL A 44 14.83 26.85 35.67
CA VAL A 44 14.64 25.42 35.48
C VAL A 44 14.45 25.10 34.00
N ASN A 45 15.41 24.37 33.43
CA ASN A 45 15.35 23.89 32.06
C ASN A 45 14.54 22.59 31.99
N LEU A 46 13.77 22.42 30.95
CA LEU A 46 12.92 21.25 30.74
C LEU A 46 13.26 20.56 29.41
N VAL A 47 13.21 19.24 29.42
CA VAL A 47 13.24 18.42 28.21
C VAL A 47 11.87 17.79 28.04
N ILE A 48 11.22 18.05 26.91
CA ILE A 48 9.88 17.56 26.59
C ILE A 48 9.98 16.43 25.58
N SER A 49 9.15 15.41 25.75
CA SER A 49 9.07 14.28 24.83
C SER A 49 8.43 14.65 23.51
N LYS A 50 9.07 14.26 22.41
CA LYS A 50 8.50 14.20 21.06
C LYS A 50 7.88 12.83 20.73
N GLY A 51 7.90 11.92 21.71
CA GLY A 51 7.56 10.51 21.49
C GLY A 51 8.73 9.73 20.89
N PRO A 52 8.49 8.51 20.41
CA PRO A 52 9.53 7.67 19.83
C PRO A 52 10.13 8.29 18.56
N ALA A 53 11.36 7.89 18.27
CA ALA A 53 12.00 8.29 17.01
C ALA A 53 11.29 7.65 15.84
N ASN A 54 11.13 8.41 14.74
CA ASN A 54 10.58 7.87 13.51
C ASN A 54 11.52 6.83 12.89
N VAL A 55 10.92 5.80 12.30
CA VAL A 55 11.59 4.73 11.55
C VAL A 55 11.34 4.97 10.06
N LYS A 56 12.37 4.76 9.24
CA LYS A 56 12.21 4.84 7.78
C LYS A 56 11.56 3.56 7.25
N VAL A 57 10.59 3.73 6.37
CA VAL A 57 9.92 2.62 5.70
C VAL A 57 10.91 1.95 4.74
N THR A 58 11.14 0.64 4.92
CA THR A 58 12.00 -0.18 4.05
C THR A 58 11.37 -0.35 2.68
N ASP A 59 12.19 -0.37 1.63
CA ASP A 59 11.74 -0.62 0.26
C ASP A 59 11.47 -2.12 0.07
N VAL A 60 10.23 -2.45 -0.22
CA VAL A 60 9.78 -3.82 -0.48
C VAL A 60 9.13 -3.97 -1.87
N ILE A 61 9.27 -2.96 -2.74
CA ILE A 61 8.77 -3.04 -4.11
C ILE A 61 9.52 -4.14 -4.87
N GLY A 62 8.78 -5.00 -5.58
CA GLY A 62 9.32 -6.16 -6.30
C GLY A 62 9.62 -7.38 -5.44
N HIS A 63 9.43 -7.31 -4.12
CA HIS A 63 9.54 -8.49 -3.25
C HIS A 63 8.24 -9.31 -3.30
N GLU A 64 8.34 -10.59 -3.00
CA GLU A 64 7.18 -11.45 -2.78
C GLU A 64 6.38 -10.98 -1.56
N GLU A 65 5.05 -11.11 -1.63
CA GLU A 65 4.11 -10.64 -0.60
C GLU A 65 4.52 -11.04 0.82
N ASN A 66 4.72 -12.34 1.07
CA ASN A 66 5.05 -12.84 2.41
C ASN A 66 6.39 -12.31 2.93
N ARG A 67 7.37 -12.16 2.04
CA ARG A 67 8.67 -11.60 2.36
C ARG A 67 8.55 -10.12 2.72
N ALA A 68 7.82 -9.35 1.92
CA ALA A 68 7.58 -7.93 2.15
C ALA A 68 6.87 -7.68 3.48
N ILE A 69 5.83 -8.47 3.79
CA ILE A 69 5.11 -8.41 5.06
C ILE A 69 6.07 -8.64 6.22
N LYS A 70 6.90 -9.68 6.13
CA LYS A 70 7.84 -10.00 7.20
C LYS A 70 8.87 -8.89 7.43
N GLU A 71 9.48 -8.36 6.36
CA GLU A 71 10.48 -7.29 6.45
C GLU A 71 9.90 -6.04 7.12
N LEU A 72 8.70 -5.62 6.72
CA LEU A 72 8.03 -4.46 7.31
C LEU A 72 7.61 -4.70 8.78
N GLN A 73 7.21 -5.92 9.13
CA GLN A 73 6.89 -6.29 10.51
C GLN A 73 8.13 -6.36 11.40
N ASP A 74 9.24 -6.85 10.88
CA ASP A 74 10.53 -6.88 11.59
C ASP A 74 11.04 -5.45 11.88
N ASP A 75 10.70 -4.47 11.02
CA ASP A 75 10.94 -3.03 11.24
C ASP A 75 9.95 -2.38 12.21
N GLY A 76 8.98 -3.13 12.70
CA GLY A 76 7.99 -2.67 13.69
C GLY A 76 6.76 -1.99 13.09
N PHE A 77 6.48 -2.15 11.80
CA PHE A 77 5.28 -1.63 11.16
C PHE A 77 4.12 -2.62 11.20
N LYS A 78 2.91 -2.09 11.12
CA LYS A 78 1.72 -2.86 10.77
C LYS A 78 1.60 -2.89 9.26
N VAL A 79 1.21 -4.04 8.69
CA VAL A 79 1.07 -4.18 7.24
C VAL A 79 -0.39 -4.37 6.88
N SER A 80 -0.82 -3.63 5.86
CA SER A 80 -2.11 -3.80 5.18
C SER A 80 -1.84 -4.17 3.73
N VAL A 81 -2.47 -5.23 3.24
CA VAL A 81 -2.31 -5.70 1.86
C VAL A 81 -3.54 -5.30 1.05
N LYS A 82 -3.30 -4.83 -0.17
CA LYS A 82 -4.29 -4.62 -1.22
C LYS A 82 -3.85 -5.37 -2.46
N ASP A 83 -4.80 -5.81 -3.24
CA ASP A 83 -4.55 -6.49 -4.50
C ASP A 83 -4.93 -5.60 -5.68
N ALA A 84 -4.19 -5.70 -6.77
CA ALA A 84 -4.55 -5.07 -8.04
C ALA A 84 -3.99 -5.90 -9.20
N PHE A 85 -4.67 -5.87 -10.35
CA PHE A 85 -4.14 -6.47 -11.56
C PHE A 85 -3.02 -5.63 -12.16
N SER A 86 -2.09 -6.28 -12.82
CA SER A 86 -0.97 -5.64 -13.52
C SER A 86 -0.48 -6.54 -14.65
N ASP A 87 -0.27 -5.96 -15.82
CA ASP A 87 0.38 -6.58 -16.96
C ASP A 87 1.91 -6.43 -16.93
N GLU A 88 2.41 -5.48 -16.12
CA GLU A 88 3.84 -5.19 -16.00
C GLU A 88 4.52 -6.00 -14.88
N MET A 89 3.78 -6.35 -13.82
CA MET A 89 4.31 -6.99 -12.62
C MET A 89 3.79 -8.41 -12.48
N GLN A 90 4.68 -9.36 -12.21
CA GLN A 90 4.31 -10.76 -11.97
C GLN A 90 3.39 -10.88 -10.76
N GLU A 91 2.47 -11.86 -10.81
CA GLU A 91 1.60 -12.20 -9.70
C GLU A 91 2.40 -12.49 -8.42
N GLY A 92 1.90 -11.98 -7.29
CA GLY A 92 2.49 -12.17 -5.97
C GLY A 92 3.59 -11.18 -5.61
N LEU A 93 3.98 -10.25 -6.50
CA LEU A 93 4.98 -9.23 -6.21
C LEU A 93 4.36 -7.90 -5.80
N VAL A 94 5.02 -7.20 -4.88
CA VAL A 94 4.61 -5.87 -4.43
C VAL A 94 4.84 -4.84 -5.53
N MET A 95 3.78 -4.20 -5.97
CA MET A 95 3.79 -3.16 -7.01
C MET A 95 4.03 -1.76 -6.46
N SER A 96 3.43 -1.47 -5.31
CA SER A 96 3.51 -0.16 -4.67
C SER A 96 3.35 -0.25 -3.17
N MET A 97 3.72 0.81 -2.49
CA MET A 97 3.60 0.91 -1.04
C MET A 97 3.24 2.33 -0.61
N ASN A 98 2.55 2.44 0.50
CA ASN A 98 2.17 3.71 1.11
C ASN A 98 2.23 3.59 2.65
N PRO A 99 3.02 4.42 3.37
CA PRO A 99 3.91 5.46 2.84
C PRO A 99 5.03 4.94 1.93
N ASP A 100 5.57 5.82 1.08
CA ASP A 100 6.66 5.47 0.17
C ASP A 100 7.93 5.06 0.93
N ARG A 101 8.78 4.27 0.27
CA ARG A 101 10.11 3.89 0.78
C ARG A 101 10.91 5.10 1.25
N GLY A 102 11.59 4.94 2.36
CA GLY A 102 12.42 5.97 2.98
C GLY A 102 11.65 7.06 3.73
N THR A 103 10.31 7.07 3.68
CA THR A 103 9.48 7.96 4.48
C THR A 103 9.67 7.65 5.96
N ALA A 104 9.92 8.68 6.78
CA ALA A 104 10.08 8.53 8.22
C ALA A 104 8.72 8.63 8.92
N VAL A 105 8.26 7.56 9.53
CA VAL A 105 6.97 7.46 10.24
C VAL A 105 7.15 6.93 11.65
N ALA A 106 6.16 7.14 12.51
CA ALA A 106 6.21 6.66 13.88
C ALA A 106 6.23 5.11 13.93
N PRO A 107 6.95 4.48 14.86
CA PRO A 107 6.88 3.05 15.09
C PRO A 107 5.44 2.57 15.27
N GLY A 108 5.10 1.41 14.71
CA GLY A 108 3.75 0.86 14.73
C GLY A 108 2.78 1.49 13.74
N SER A 109 3.24 2.42 12.88
CA SER A 109 2.44 2.94 11.76
C SER A 109 2.05 1.82 10.80
N THR A 110 0.94 2.01 10.09
CA THR A 110 0.51 1.05 9.07
C THR A 110 1.14 1.41 7.73
N VAL A 111 1.82 0.44 7.12
CA VAL A 111 2.28 0.49 5.74
C VAL A 111 1.33 -0.37 4.90
N THR A 112 0.74 0.24 3.87
CA THR A 112 -0.10 -0.48 2.91
C THR A 112 0.77 -0.86 1.72
N ILE A 113 0.80 -2.14 1.37
CA ILE A 113 1.42 -2.64 0.14
C ILE A 113 0.32 -3.05 -0.85
N THR A 114 0.57 -2.82 -2.14
CA THR A 114 -0.29 -3.30 -3.21
C THR A 114 0.44 -4.43 -3.93
N VAL A 115 -0.20 -5.60 -4.01
CA VAL A 115 0.37 -6.82 -4.61
C VAL A 115 -0.28 -7.08 -5.95
N SER A 116 0.53 -7.46 -6.93
CA SER A 116 0.05 -7.82 -8.27
C SER A 116 -0.73 -9.14 -8.23
N ARG A 117 -1.86 -9.17 -8.89
CA ARG A 117 -2.62 -10.37 -9.24
C ARG A 117 -2.34 -10.86 -10.66
N GLY A 118 -1.27 -10.33 -11.28
CA GLY A 118 -0.96 -10.60 -12.69
C GLY A 118 -1.98 -9.95 -13.63
N ILE A 119 -2.04 -10.45 -14.83
CA ILE A 119 -2.96 -9.96 -15.87
C ILE A 119 -4.40 -10.33 -15.50
N GLU A 120 -5.30 -9.37 -15.61
CA GLU A 120 -6.72 -9.64 -15.42
C GLU A 120 -7.21 -10.65 -16.46
N GLN A 121 -7.78 -11.75 -15.98
CA GLN A 121 -8.29 -12.82 -16.84
C GLN A 121 -9.81 -12.70 -16.97
N VAL A 122 -10.29 -12.67 -18.18
CA VAL A 122 -11.72 -12.74 -18.49
C VAL A 122 -12.09 -14.14 -18.99
N THR A 123 -13.26 -14.60 -18.58
CA THR A 123 -13.76 -15.90 -19.05
C THR A 123 -14.27 -15.79 -20.48
N ILE A 124 -13.70 -16.58 -21.39
CA ILE A 124 -14.16 -16.65 -22.77
C ILE A 124 -15.58 -17.23 -22.80
N PRO A 125 -16.59 -16.49 -23.29
CA PRO A 125 -17.94 -17.00 -23.38
C PRO A 125 -18.03 -18.13 -24.41
N SER A 126 -18.93 -19.07 -24.19
CA SER A 126 -19.19 -20.14 -25.14
C SER A 126 -19.85 -19.56 -26.41
N VAL A 127 -19.12 -19.62 -27.50
CA VAL A 127 -19.62 -19.32 -28.84
C VAL A 127 -19.90 -20.65 -29.54
N SER A 128 -21.17 -20.93 -29.82
CA SER A 128 -21.58 -22.23 -30.38
C SER A 128 -21.61 -22.17 -31.91
N VAL A 129 -21.30 -23.31 -32.53
CA VAL A 129 -21.53 -23.53 -33.96
C VAL A 129 -23.01 -23.32 -34.29
N GLY A 130 -23.30 -22.64 -35.40
CA GLY A 130 -24.66 -22.26 -35.81
C GLY A 130 -25.17 -20.94 -35.22
N MET A 131 -24.35 -20.19 -34.47
CA MET A 131 -24.63 -18.81 -34.08
C MET A 131 -24.27 -17.87 -35.21
N THR A 132 -25.02 -16.75 -35.39
CA THR A 132 -24.60 -15.71 -36.37
C THR A 132 -23.35 -15.00 -35.87
N TYR A 133 -22.55 -14.45 -36.84
CA TYR A 133 -21.36 -13.70 -36.49
C TYR A 133 -21.64 -12.54 -35.53
N GLU A 134 -22.74 -11.77 -35.79
CA GLU A 134 -23.12 -10.62 -34.97
C GLU A 134 -23.41 -11.02 -33.54
N LYS A 135 -24.17 -12.10 -33.33
CA LYS A 135 -24.45 -12.63 -31.98
C LYS A 135 -23.20 -13.18 -31.27
N ALA A 136 -22.29 -13.77 -32.05
CA ALA A 136 -21.02 -14.26 -31.49
C ALA A 136 -20.13 -13.10 -31.06
N ALA A 137 -20.05 -12.05 -31.89
CA ALA A 137 -19.29 -10.84 -31.58
C ALA A 137 -19.87 -10.10 -30.37
N GLU A 138 -21.19 -9.91 -30.31
CA GLU A 138 -21.88 -9.31 -29.18
C GLU A 138 -21.58 -10.04 -27.86
N LYS A 139 -21.64 -11.36 -27.85
CA LYS A 139 -21.30 -12.16 -26.67
C LYS A 139 -19.85 -11.99 -26.20
N LEU A 140 -18.91 -11.83 -27.13
CA LEU A 140 -17.50 -11.60 -26.79
C LEU A 140 -17.31 -10.21 -26.18
N TRP A 141 -17.94 -9.16 -26.76
CA TRP A 141 -17.87 -7.80 -26.22
C TRP A 141 -18.55 -7.68 -24.86
N ASP A 142 -19.71 -8.30 -24.68
CA ASP A 142 -20.42 -8.35 -23.39
C ASP A 142 -19.59 -9.05 -22.27
N ALA A 143 -18.69 -9.93 -22.67
CA ALA A 143 -17.75 -10.59 -21.76
C ALA A 143 -16.46 -9.79 -21.50
N GLY A 144 -16.36 -8.55 -22.02
CA GLY A 144 -15.24 -7.66 -21.76
C GLY A 144 -14.05 -7.80 -22.73
N PHE A 145 -14.23 -8.44 -23.88
CA PHE A 145 -13.20 -8.48 -24.91
C PHE A 145 -13.17 -7.15 -25.67
N GLU A 146 -12.06 -6.42 -25.53
CA GLU A 146 -11.80 -5.17 -26.24
C GLU A 146 -10.82 -5.41 -27.40
N GLY A 147 -11.24 -5.78 -28.53
CA GLY A 147 -10.32 -6.04 -29.64
C GLY A 147 -11.04 -6.28 -30.93
N THR A 148 -10.28 -6.47 -32.01
CA THR A 148 -10.83 -6.76 -33.32
C THR A 148 -11.12 -8.25 -33.45
N ILE A 149 -12.41 -8.60 -33.59
CA ILE A 149 -12.82 -9.96 -33.89
C ILE A 149 -12.59 -10.15 -35.41
N LYS A 150 -11.59 -11.00 -35.75
CA LYS A 150 -11.31 -11.32 -37.16
C LYS A 150 -12.27 -12.38 -37.64
N LYS A 151 -13.03 -12.05 -38.70
CA LYS A 151 -13.86 -12.99 -39.40
C LYS A 151 -13.03 -13.77 -40.43
N GLY A 152 -12.92 -15.07 -40.26
CA GLY A 152 -12.44 -15.98 -41.27
C GLY A 152 -13.64 -16.60 -42.00
N GLU A 153 -13.49 -16.97 -43.25
CA GLU A 153 -14.52 -17.67 -44.03
C GLU A 153 -14.03 -19.06 -44.42
N GLU A 154 -14.86 -20.07 -44.19
CA GLU A 154 -14.60 -21.43 -44.60
C GLU A 154 -15.88 -22.07 -45.16
N SER A 155 -15.73 -23.04 -46.02
CA SER A 155 -16.86 -23.83 -46.55
C SER A 155 -17.31 -24.85 -45.51
N SER A 156 -18.62 -25.00 -45.34
CA SER A 156 -19.23 -26.00 -44.48
C SER A 156 -20.44 -26.64 -45.13
N GLU A 157 -20.54 -27.92 -45.10
CA GLU A 157 -21.71 -28.69 -45.58
C GLU A 157 -22.86 -28.70 -44.56
N SER A 158 -22.56 -28.46 -43.30
CA SER A 158 -23.50 -28.58 -42.19
C SER A 158 -23.95 -27.25 -41.56
N VAL A 159 -23.27 -26.17 -41.88
CA VAL A 159 -23.53 -24.84 -41.29
C VAL A 159 -23.81 -23.85 -42.43
N GLY A 160 -24.93 -23.14 -42.35
CA GLY A 160 -25.34 -22.16 -43.35
C GLY A 160 -24.41 -20.95 -43.47
N GLN A 161 -24.46 -20.26 -44.61
CA GLN A 161 -23.68 -19.05 -44.85
C GLN A 161 -24.00 -17.97 -43.78
N GLY A 162 -22.95 -17.32 -43.22
CA GLY A 162 -23.07 -16.28 -42.21
C GLY A 162 -23.11 -16.77 -40.76
N TYR A 163 -23.02 -18.08 -40.55
CA TYR A 163 -22.99 -18.68 -39.23
C TYR A 163 -21.58 -19.14 -38.84
N VAL A 164 -21.31 -19.15 -37.55
CA VAL A 164 -20.03 -19.58 -36.97
C VAL A 164 -19.85 -21.09 -37.16
N THR A 165 -18.78 -21.49 -37.82
CA THR A 165 -18.38 -22.89 -37.99
C THR A 165 -17.43 -23.36 -36.93
N ARG A 166 -16.54 -22.48 -36.46
CA ARG A 166 -15.63 -22.71 -35.33
C ARG A 166 -15.24 -21.38 -34.69
N PHE A 167 -14.80 -21.48 -33.46
CA PHE A 167 -14.20 -20.39 -32.69
C PHE A 167 -12.81 -20.81 -32.21
N ASP A 168 -11.80 -20.02 -32.51
CA ASP A 168 -10.42 -20.30 -32.11
C ASP A 168 -9.90 -19.17 -31.21
N PRO A 169 -9.88 -19.39 -29.86
CA PRO A 169 -9.37 -18.44 -28.90
C PRO A 169 -7.83 -18.49 -28.75
N SER A 170 -7.12 -19.28 -29.55
CA SER A 170 -5.70 -19.59 -29.35
C SER A 170 -4.75 -18.44 -29.65
N LYS A 171 -5.23 -17.32 -30.18
CA LYS A 171 -4.44 -16.10 -30.28
C LYS A 171 -4.78 -15.20 -29.13
N LYS A 172 -3.77 -14.93 -28.26
CA LYS A 172 -3.83 -13.90 -27.23
C LYS A 172 -4.57 -12.68 -27.79
N VAL A 173 -5.70 -12.35 -27.20
CA VAL A 173 -6.30 -11.04 -27.34
C VAL A 173 -5.52 -10.17 -26.38
N ASP A 174 -4.67 -9.30 -26.90
CA ASP A 174 -4.08 -8.23 -26.10
C ASP A 174 -5.24 -7.35 -25.64
N VAL A 175 -5.48 -7.34 -24.33
CA VAL A 175 -6.46 -6.49 -23.67
C VAL A 175 -5.84 -5.12 -23.44
#